data_e6d502f56729d6e3850ceefc1899ace6
#
_entry.id   e6d502f56729d6e3850ceefc1899ace6
#
_cell.length_a   1.000
_cell.length_b   1.000
_cell.length_c   1.000
_cell.angle_alpha   90.00
_cell.angle_beta   90.00
_cell.angle_gamma   90.00
#
_symmetry.space_group_name_H-M   'P 1'
#
loop_
_entity.id
_entity.type
_entity.pdbx_description
1 polymer ?
#
loop_
_entity_poly.entity_id
_entity_poly.type
_entity_poly.pdbx_seq_one_letter_code
_entity_poly.pdbx_strand_id
1 'polypeptide(L)'
;MSHRAFVAACCSTLLAASFVQAADAIFAAGEKAQMVRETGAGEGPSWDPELGLLTSGEGNINRLDRDGKISIYRKDAGSNGLMFDRKGRLVVCEPAQRRVTRLDRDGKLTVLTERYDGKRYNQPNDLTIDSKDRLYFSDPQYGDRKDMEVVDAEGKKIEGVYRIDPDGKVTRIITHEVDRPNGLVITEDDKYLFVADNNNDTVGGARKLWRFDLKADGTVDPASRKLIHDWQKTRGPDGMKLDAKGRLFVAAGLNQPNLPFEIAEKPTAGVYVFSSEGKLLEFLPIPRDETTNVAFGGEDGKTLFVTAGGTLWSIRVVTPGRFIRSLK
;
A
#
# COMPACT_ATOMS: atom_id res chain seq x y z
N MET A 1 67.44 38.17 -43.31
CA MET A 1 66.01 37.93 -43.66
C MET A 1 65.51 36.75 -42.80
N SER A 2 64.77 37.03 -41.79
CA SER A 2 64.37 36.05 -40.78
C SER A 2 62.86 35.80 -40.94
N HIS A 3 62.53 34.55 -41.34
CA HIS A 3 61.13 34.12 -41.43
C HIS A 3 60.70 33.55 -40.04
N ARG A 4 59.77 34.22 -39.38
CA ARG A 4 59.04 33.72 -38.20
C ARG A 4 57.80 32.99 -38.66
N ALA A 5 57.74 31.73 -38.38
CA ALA A 5 56.53 30.93 -38.55
C ALA A 5 55.58 31.11 -37.33
N PHE A 6 54.33 31.48 -37.57
CA PHE A 6 53.28 31.49 -36.57
C PHE A 6 52.64 30.13 -36.51
N VAL A 7 52.69 29.50 -35.32
CA VAL A 7 51.93 28.28 -35.02
C VAL A 7 50.63 28.71 -34.38
N ALA A 8 49.50 28.47 -35.05
CA ALA A 8 48.17 28.68 -34.52
C ALA A 8 47.79 27.41 -33.72
N ALA A 9 47.63 27.56 -32.38
CA ALA A 9 47.07 26.52 -31.51
C ALA A 9 45.55 26.55 -31.61
N CYS A 10 44.98 25.49 -32.18
CA CYS A 10 43.55 25.22 -32.24
C CYS A 10 43.12 24.62 -30.88
N CYS A 11 42.42 25.44 -30.06
CA CYS A 11 41.87 24.99 -28.79
C CYS A 11 40.48 24.37 -29.08
N SER A 12 40.43 23.03 -29.15
CA SER A 12 39.14 22.29 -29.27
C SER A 12 38.50 22.18 -27.91
N THR A 13 37.52 23.03 -27.61
CA THR A 13 36.64 22.89 -26.43
C THR A 13 35.67 21.75 -26.68
N LEU A 14 35.90 20.59 -26.03
CA LEU A 14 34.92 19.54 -25.92
C LEU A 14 33.78 20.02 -24.99
N LEU A 15 32.63 20.33 -25.56
CA LEU A 15 31.38 20.44 -24.81
C LEU A 15 30.97 19.02 -24.36
N ALA A 16 31.16 18.71 -23.07
CA ALA A 16 30.54 17.56 -22.44
C ALA A 16 29.03 17.84 -22.34
N ALA A 17 28.25 17.30 -23.25
CA ALA A 17 26.80 17.26 -23.12
C ALA A 17 26.46 16.35 -21.94
N SER A 18 26.08 16.93 -20.82
CA SER A 18 25.46 16.22 -19.70
C SER A 18 24.12 15.69 -20.19
N PHE A 19 24.06 14.40 -20.51
CA PHE A 19 22.77 13.71 -20.68
C PHE A 19 22.11 13.69 -19.30
N VAL A 20 21.20 14.62 -19.05
CA VAL A 20 20.20 14.48 -18.01
C VAL A 20 19.33 13.32 -18.47
N GLN A 21 19.52 12.16 -17.88
CA GLN A 21 18.68 11.00 -18.09
C GLN A 21 17.25 11.43 -17.71
N ALA A 22 16.36 11.54 -18.71
CA ALA A 22 14.97 11.85 -18.47
C ALA A 22 14.45 10.84 -17.44
N ALA A 23 13.90 11.32 -16.32
CA ALA A 23 13.29 10.46 -15.34
C ALA A 23 12.29 9.56 -16.07
N ASP A 24 12.40 8.23 -15.90
CA ASP A 24 11.51 7.28 -16.54
C ASP A 24 10.06 7.67 -16.18
N ALA A 25 9.24 7.97 -17.19
CA ALA A 25 7.83 8.26 -16.98
C ALA A 25 7.18 7.17 -16.13
N ILE A 26 6.34 7.56 -15.20
CA ILE A 26 5.62 6.65 -14.28
C ILE A 26 4.25 6.32 -14.86
N PHE A 27 3.50 7.35 -15.22
CA PHE A 27 2.20 7.21 -15.87
C PHE A 27 2.36 7.33 -17.39
N ALA A 28 1.49 6.68 -18.16
CA ALA A 28 1.51 6.80 -19.61
C ALA A 28 1.22 8.25 -20.05
N ALA A 29 1.92 8.72 -21.07
CA ALA A 29 1.86 10.13 -21.50
C ALA A 29 0.43 10.55 -21.87
N GLY A 30 -0.03 11.67 -21.29
CA GLY A 30 -1.36 12.23 -21.54
C GLY A 30 -2.51 11.50 -20.83
N GLU A 31 -2.25 10.43 -20.12
CA GLU A 31 -3.26 9.70 -19.35
C GLU A 31 -3.67 10.44 -18.09
N LYS A 32 -4.96 10.31 -17.74
CA LYS A 32 -5.53 10.75 -16.47
C LYS A 32 -6.27 9.60 -15.83
N ALA A 33 -6.39 9.64 -14.52
CA ALA A 33 -7.21 8.66 -13.81
C ALA A 33 -8.65 8.71 -14.33
N GLN A 34 -9.20 7.56 -14.68
CA GLN A 34 -10.58 7.39 -15.16
C GLN A 34 -11.38 6.64 -14.11
N MET A 35 -12.60 7.11 -13.85
CA MET A 35 -13.50 6.39 -12.95
C MET A 35 -14.04 5.13 -13.67
N VAL A 36 -13.85 3.98 -13.02
CA VAL A 36 -14.28 2.66 -13.51
C VAL A 36 -15.63 2.28 -12.90
N ARG A 37 -15.84 2.67 -11.62
CA ARG A 37 -17.01 2.28 -10.86
C ARG A 37 -17.33 3.32 -9.77
N GLU A 38 -18.62 3.57 -9.53
CA GLU A 38 -19.08 4.58 -8.56
C GLU A 38 -19.25 4.06 -7.13
N THR A 39 -19.40 2.75 -6.91
CA THR A 39 -19.64 2.14 -5.59
C THR A 39 -18.93 0.82 -5.41
N GLY A 40 -18.87 0.29 -4.18
CA GLY A 40 -18.40 -1.05 -3.88
C GLY A 40 -16.88 -1.25 -3.99
N ALA A 41 -16.09 -0.17 -3.99
CA ALA A 41 -14.62 -0.20 -4.02
C ALA A 41 -14.05 0.74 -2.95
N GLY A 42 -14.38 0.45 -1.69
CA GLY A 42 -13.89 1.23 -0.53
C GLY A 42 -12.45 0.94 -0.20
N GLU A 43 -12.03 -0.33 -0.33
CA GLU A 43 -10.73 -0.82 0.13
C GLU A 43 -10.26 -2.08 -0.61
N GLY A 44 -9.03 -2.52 -0.25
CA GLY A 44 -8.45 -3.83 -0.52
C GLY A 44 -8.42 -4.24 -1.99
N PRO A 45 -8.09 -3.37 -2.96
CA PRO A 45 -8.04 -3.79 -4.34
C PRO A 45 -6.96 -4.87 -4.52
N SER A 46 -7.33 -5.99 -5.16
CA SER A 46 -6.41 -7.10 -5.42
C SER A 46 -6.73 -7.76 -6.75
N TRP A 47 -5.73 -7.90 -7.61
CA TRP A 47 -5.87 -8.48 -8.95
C TRP A 47 -5.47 -9.94 -8.98
N ASP A 48 -6.28 -10.73 -9.67
CA ASP A 48 -5.96 -12.11 -10.03
C ASP A 48 -6.20 -12.32 -11.54
N PRO A 49 -5.29 -12.99 -12.26
CA PRO A 49 -5.40 -13.15 -13.71
C PRO A 49 -6.63 -13.94 -14.18
N GLU A 50 -7.24 -14.76 -13.32
CA GLU A 50 -8.44 -15.54 -13.66
C GLU A 50 -9.72 -14.84 -13.20
N LEU A 51 -9.69 -14.19 -12.04
CA LEU A 51 -10.87 -13.57 -11.45
C LEU A 51 -11.07 -12.11 -11.88
N GLY A 52 -9.99 -11.39 -12.23
CA GLY A 52 -10.02 -9.96 -12.39
C GLY A 52 -9.70 -9.24 -11.08
N LEU A 53 -10.27 -8.05 -10.89
CA LEU A 53 -10.07 -7.24 -9.71
C LEU A 53 -11.11 -7.55 -8.63
N LEU A 54 -10.66 -7.81 -7.42
CA LEU A 54 -11.51 -7.85 -6.22
C LEU A 54 -11.33 -6.55 -5.42
N THR A 55 -12.39 -6.08 -4.78
CA THR A 55 -12.39 -4.92 -3.87
C THR A 55 -13.29 -5.18 -2.68
N SER A 56 -12.95 -4.64 -1.51
CA SER A 56 -13.82 -4.57 -0.35
C SER A 56 -14.70 -3.33 -0.44
N GLY A 57 -16.00 -3.46 -0.23
CA GLY A 57 -16.92 -2.34 -0.25
C GLY A 57 -18.36 -2.76 0.04
N GLU A 58 -19.11 -1.88 0.71
CA GLU A 58 -20.52 -2.10 1.08
C GLU A 58 -20.74 -3.42 1.84
N GLY A 59 -19.78 -3.79 2.72
CA GLY A 59 -19.79 -5.04 3.50
C GLY A 59 -19.42 -6.30 2.73
N ASN A 60 -19.18 -6.21 1.43
CA ASN A 60 -18.92 -7.35 0.55
C ASN A 60 -17.49 -7.35 0.01
N ILE A 61 -17.07 -8.48 -0.56
CA ILE A 61 -16.00 -8.53 -1.55
C ILE A 61 -16.68 -8.48 -2.92
N ASN A 62 -16.39 -7.42 -3.67
CA ASN A 62 -16.91 -7.20 -5.02
C ASN A 62 -15.87 -7.62 -6.06
N ARG A 63 -16.34 -7.98 -7.25
CA ARG A 63 -15.52 -8.40 -8.37
C ARG A 63 -15.82 -7.55 -9.61
N LEU A 64 -14.78 -7.07 -10.24
CA LEU A 64 -14.75 -6.58 -11.62
C LEU A 64 -13.98 -7.62 -12.43
N ASP A 65 -14.67 -8.39 -13.26
CA ASP A 65 -14.00 -9.41 -14.07
C ASP A 65 -13.25 -8.81 -15.28
N ARG A 66 -12.60 -9.65 -16.06
CA ARG A 66 -11.79 -9.21 -17.20
C ARG A 66 -12.61 -8.60 -18.33
N ASP A 67 -13.90 -8.93 -18.42
CA ASP A 67 -14.85 -8.41 -19.40
C ASP A 67 -15.55 -7.13 -18.94
N GLY A 68 -15.18 -6.63 -17.74
CA GLY A 68 -15.75 -5.43 -17.13
C GLY A 68 -17.08 -5.67 -16.40
N LYS A 69 -17.52 -6.93 -16.24
CA LYS A 69 -18.74 -7.26 -15.50
C LYS A 69 -18.51 -7.17 -14.00
N ILE A 70 -19.46 -6.51 -13.33
CA ILE A 70 -19.45 -6.33 -11.88
C ILE A 70 -20.34 -7.40 -11.24
N SER A 71 -19.87 -7.99 -10.14
CA SER A 71 -20.61 -8.97 -9.34
C SER A 71 -20.14 -8.95 -7.88
N ILE A 72 -20.94 -9.52 -6.99
CA ILE A 72 -20.50 -9.80 -5.62
C ILE A 72 -19.76 -11.15 -5.63
N TYR A 73 -18.50 -11.15 -5.20
CA TYR A 73 -17.68 -12.35 -5.07
C TYR A 73 -17.97 -13.07 -3.75
N ARG A 74 -18.07 -12.32 -2.63
CA ARG A 74 -18.43 -12.84 -1.31
C ARG A 74 -19.29 -11.83 -0.57
N LYS A 75 -20.51 -12.24 -0.19
CA LYS A 75 -21.45 -11.43 0.61
C LYS A 75 -21.02 -11.35 2.07
N ASP A 76 -21.39 -10.25 2.71
CA ASP A 76 -21.29 -10.04 4.16
C ASP A 76 -19.88 -10.41 4.71
N ALA A 77 -18.88 -10.10 3.91
CA ALA A 77 -17.49 -10.43 4.24
C ALA A 77 -16.94 -9.57 5.37
N GLY A 78 -17.44 -8.35 5.54
CA GLY A 78 -16.94 -7.39 6.52
C GLY A 78 -15.45 -7.15 6.37
N SER A 79 -14.95 -7.20 5.13
CA SER A 79 -13.54 -7.20 4.76
C SER A 79 -12.98 -5.79 4.57
N ASN A 80 -11.64 -5.68 4.67
CA ASN A 80 -10.85 -4.52 4.30
C ASN A 80 -9.75 -4.94 3.33
N GLY A 81 -8.51 -5.17 3.77
CA GLY A 81 -7.40 -5.59 2.93
C GLY A 81 -7.60 -6.96 2.29
N LEU A 82 -7.27 -7.07 1.01
CA LEU A 82 -7.32 -8.30 0.21
C LEU A 82 -5.96 -8.55 -0.44
N MET A 83 -5.53 -9.80 -0.49
CA MET A 83 -4.32 -10.19 -1.20
C MET A 83 -4.41 -11.64 -1.70
N PHE A 84 -3.99 -11.90 -2.92
CA PHE A 84 -3.75 -13.26 -3.38
C PHE A 84 -2.35 -13.72 -2.97
N ASP A 85 -2.27 -14.89 -2.31
CA ASP A 85 -1.00 -15.52 -1.98
C ASP A 85 -0.34 -16.17 -3.21
N ARG A 86 0.87 -16.74 -3.05
CA ARG A 86 1.61 -17.37 -4.17
C ARG A 86 0.87 -18.56 -4.78
N LYS A 87 -0.05 -19.17 -4.05
CA LYS A 87 -0.90 -20.27 -4.52
C LYS A 87 -2.23 -19.81 -5.13
N GLY A 88 -2.42 -18.49 -5.24
CA GLY A 88 -3.63 -17.87 -5.76
C GLY A 88 -4.84 -17.99 -4.84
N ARG A 89 -4.64 -18.19 -3.54
CA ARG A 89 -5.70 -18.19 -2.53
C ARG A 89 -5.89 -16.77 -2.01
N LEU A 90 -7.12 -16.38 -1.77
CA LEU A 90 -7.45 -15.04 -1.29
C LEU A 90 -7.28 -14.97 0.23
N VAL A 91 -6.33 -14.14 0.68
CA VAL A 91 -6.17 -13.78 2.11
C VAL A 91 -6.91 -12.47 2.36
N VAL A 92 -7.66 -12.44 3.46
CA VAL A 92 -8.62 -11.37 3.76
C VAL A 92 -8.44 -10.90 5.20
N CYS A 93 -8.25 -9.60 5.39
CA CYS A 93 -8.48 -8.94 6.67
C CYS A 93 -9.98 -8.70 6.85
N GLU A 94 -10.56 -9.23 7.92
CA GLU A 94 -11.99 -9.11 8.25
C GLU A 94 -12.15 -8.32 9.56
N PRO A 95 -12.07 -6.96 9.52
CA PRO A 95 -12.18 -6.13 10.73
C PRO A 95 -13.52 -6.30 11.45
N ALA A 96 -14.62 -6.52 10.75
CA ALA A 96 -15.93 -6.74 11.36
C ALA A 96 -15.96 -8.00 12.24
N GLN A 97 -15.21 -9.04 11.88
CA GLN A 97 -15.07 -10.28 12.66
C GLN A 97 -13.77 -10.32 13.47
N ARG A 98 -12.92 -9.31 13.35
CA ARG A 98 -11.66 -9.16 14.10
C ARG A 98 -10.69 -10.34 13.84
N ARG A 99 -10.53 -10.73 12.56
CA ARG A 99 -9.75 -11.91 12.17
C ARG A 99 -9.09 -11.76 10.81
N VAL A 100 -8.17 -12.66 10.51
CA VAL A 100 -7.58 -12.85 9.17
C VAL A 100 -7.98 -14.25 8.67
N THR A 101 -8.47 -14.31 7.44
CA THR A 101 -8.94 -15.55 6.82
C THR A 101 -8.24 -15.82 5.49
N ARG A 102 -8.37 -17.04 5.00
CA ARG A 102 -7.94 -17.45 3.68
C ARG A 102 -9.06 -18.24 2.99
N LEU A 103 -9.40 -17.82 1.79
CA LEU A 103 -10.36 -18.49 0.92
C LEU A 103 -9.60 -19.23 -0.19
N ASP A 104 -9.69 -20.55 -0.19
CA ASP A 104 -9.10 -21.40 -1.22
C ASP A 104 -9.93 -21.35 -2.52
N ARG A 105 -9.36 -21.80 -3.65
CA ARG A 105 -10.04 -21.79 -4.95
C ARG A 105 -11.29 -22.66 -5.01
N ASP A 106 -11.38 -23.69 -4.19
CA ASP A 106 -12.54 -24.59 -4.03
C ASP A 106 -13.65 -23.99 -3.14
N GLY A 107 -13.45 -22.77 -2.63
CA GLY A 107 -14.40 -22.09 -1.75
C GLY A 107 -14.23 -22.40 -0.26
N LYS A 108 -13.25 -23.20 0.14
CA LYS A 108 -12.98 -23.48 1.55
C LYS A 108 -12.41 -22.24 2.26
N LEU A 109 -13.13 -21.77 3.28
CA LEU A 109 -12.68 -20.70 4.16
C LEU A 109 -11.93 -21.26 5.36
N THR A 110 -10.72 -20.75 5.60
CA THR A 110 -9.89 -21.08 6.77
C THR A 110 -9.63 -19.81 7.57
N VAL A 111 -9.91 -19.82 8.87
CA VAL A 111 -9.46 -18.74 9.79
C VAL A 111 -7.97 -18.97 10.06
N LEU A 112 -7.12 -18.01 9.66
CA LEU A 112 -5.69 -18.07 9.91
C LEU A 112 -5.35 -17.64 11.32
N THR A 113 -6.01 -16.58 11.80
CA THR A 113 -5.90 -16.11 13.17
C THR A 113 -7.07 -15.19 13.53
N GLU A 114 -7.51 -15.22 14.79
CA GLU A 114 -8.54 -14.34 15.36
C GLU A 114 -8.14 -13.81 16.75
N ARG A 115 -7.01 -14.29 17.29
CA ARG A 115 -6.50 -13.90 18.61
C ARG A 115 -4.99 -13.88 18.65
N TYR A 116 -4.45 -13.01 19.49
CA TYR A 116 -3.05 -12.99 19.90
C TYR A 116 -2.96 -13.03 21.42
N ASP A 117 -2.22 -13.97 21.99
CA ASP A 117 -2.13 -14.20 23.43
C ASP A 117 -3.51 -14.26 24.14
N GLY A 118 -4.47 -14.94 23.50
CA GLY A 118 -5.85 -15.08 23.99
C GLY A 118 -6.75 -13.86 23.81
N LYS A 119 -6.23 -12.72 23.35
CA LYS A 119 -6.95 -11.47 23.11
C LYS A 119 -7.38 -11.34 21.66
N ARG A 120 -8.59 -10.82 21.41
CA ARG A 120 -9.06 -10.53 20.04
C ARG A 120 -8.28 -9.37 19.45
N TYR A 121 -8.05 -9.42 18.15
CA TYR A 121 -7.51 -8.28 17.40
C TYR A 121 -8.42 -7.06 17.48
N ASN A 122 -7.92 -5.89 17.07
CA ASN A 122 -8.71 -4.67 16.93
C ASN A 122 -9.56 -4.72 15.65
N GLN A 123 -8.98 -4.26 14.55
CA GLN A 123 -9.61 -4.22 13.23
C GLN A 123 -8.57 -4.60 12.17
N PRO A 124 -8.20 -5.91 11.99
CA PRO A 124 -7.24 -6.29 10.96
C PRO A 124 -7.54 -5.59 9.64
N ASN A 125 -6.54 -4.83 9.13
CA ASN A 125 -6.79 -3.82 8.09
C ASN A 125 -6.16 -4.18 6.75
N ASP A 126 -4.84 -4.06 6.58
CA ASP A 126 -4.15 -4.39 5.32
C ASP A 126 -3.08 -5.46 5.54
N LEU A 127 -2.55 -6.03 4.45
CA LEU A 127 -1.67 -7.19 4.52
C LEU A 127 -0.64 -7.23 3.39
N THR A 128 0.47 -7.90 3.68
CA THR A 128 1.55 -8.20 2.72
C THR A 128 2.15 -9.59 2.99
N ILE A 129 3.03 -10.07 2.11
CA ILE A 129 3.68 -11.36 2.22
C ILE A 129 5.15 -11.24 1.81
N ASP A 130 6.03 -11.97 2.49
CA ASP A 130 7.44 -12.05 2.14
C ASP A 130 7.77 -13.28 1.24
N SER A 131 9.04 -13.44 0.89
CA SER A 131 9.49 -14.54 0.02
C SER A 131 9.37 -15.94 0.65
N LYS A 132 9.19 -16.01 1.97
CA LYS A 132 9.07 -17.24 2.76
C LYS A 132 7.61 -17.61 3.08
N ASP A 133 6.64 -16.99 2.37
CA ASP A 133 5.19 -17.17 2.59
C ASP A 133 4.71 -16.78 4.00
N ARG A 134 5.45 -15.91 4.71
CA ARG A 134 4.99 -15.33 5.97
C ARG A 134 4.07 -14.15 5.66
N LEU A 135 2.87 -14.18 6.20
CA LEU A 135 1.86 -13.13 6.03
C LEU A 135 2.04 -12.07 7.12
N TYR A 136 1.88 -10.81 6.76
CA TYR A 136 1.95 -9.68 7.69
C TYR A 136 0.66 -8.88 7.57
N PHE A 137 0.09 -8.48 8.70
CA PHE A 137 -1.10 -7.64 8.70
C PHE A 137 -1.03 -6.58 9.78
N SER A 138 -1.67 -5.45 9.51
CA SER A 138 -1.86 -4.36 10.46
C SER A 138 -3.17 -4.53 11.24
N ASP A 139 -3.18 -4.06 12.49
CA ASP A 139 -4.33 -4.19 13.39
C ASP A 139 -4.63 -2.84 14.08
N PRO A 140 -5.01 -1.80 13.33
CA PRO A 140 -5.41 -0.51 13.89
C PRO A 140 -6.78 -0.60 14.57
N GLN A 141 -7.16 0.48 15.25
CA GLN A 141 -8.51 0.72 15.71
C GLN A 141 -8.98 2.11 15.31
N TYR A 142 -9.93 2.16 14.39
CA TYR A 142 -10.64 3.39 14.03
C TYR A 142 -11.93 3.53 14.83
N GLY A 143 -12.26 4.76 15.23
CA GLY A 143 -13.45 5.04 16.03
C GLY A 143 -13.30 4.65 17.49
N ASP A 144 -14.33 4.02 18.09
CA ASP A 144 -14.37 3.71 19.53
C ASP A 144 -13.31 2.66 19.93
N ARG A 145 -12.53 2.99 20.94
CA ARG A 145 -11.42 2.18 21.46
C ARG A 145 -11.74 1.39 22.72
N LYS A 146 -13.00 1.41 23.19
CA LYS A 146 -13.38 0.74 24.44
C LYS A 146 -13.13 -0.76 24.38
N ASP A 147 -13.41 -1.37 23.24
CA ASP A 147 -13.37 -2.82 23.04
C ASP A 147 -11.99 -3.35 22.63
N MET A 148 -10.95 -2.53 22.65
CA MET A 148 -9.58 -3.00 22.43
C MET A 148 -9.12 -3.87 23.59
N GLU A 149 -8.72 -5.11 23.29
CA GLU A 149 -8.30 -6.09 24.28
C GLU A 149 -6.78 -6.23 24.38
N VAL A 150 -6.04 -5.94 23.28
CA VAL A 150 -4.58 -6.08 23.27
C VAL A 150 -3.94 -4.88 23.94
N VAL A 151 -3.19 -5.14 25.02
CA VAL A 151 -2.48 -4.13 25.81
C VAL A 151 -1.05 -4.59 26.08
N ASP A 152 -0.16 -3.64 26.41
CA ASP A 152 1.17 -3.93 26.94
C ASP A 152 1.14 -4.23 28.45
N ALA A 153 2.31 -4.39 29.06
CA ALA A 153 2.45 -4.70 30.48
C ALA A 153 1.93 -3.57 31.40
N GLU A 154 1.94 -2.34 30.91
CA GLU A 154 1.47 -1.13 31.60
C GLU A 154 -0.03 -0.88 31.36
N GLY A 155 -0.70 -1.73 30.58
CA GLY A 155 -2.13 -1.60 30.24
C GLY A 155 -2.43 -0.62 29.12
N LYS A 156 -1.41 -0.12 28.40
CA LYS A 156 -1.59 0.75 27.25
C LYS A 156 -2.06 -0.08 26.05
N LYS A 157 -3.09 0.40 25.37
CA LYS A 157 -3.66 -0.25 24.18
C LYS A 157 -2.68 -0.26 23.01
N ILE A 158 -2.65 -1.37 22.28
CA ILE A 158 -1.72 -1.62 21.18
C ILE A 158 -2.49 -1.66 19.86
N GLU A 159 -2.06 -0.84 18.93
CA GLU A 159 -2.38 -0.92 17.52
C GLU A 159 -1.12 -1.44 16.80
N GLY A 160 -1.07 -2.74 16.52
CA GLY A 160 0.17 -3.43 16.15
C GLY A 160 0.24 -3.92 14.72
N VAL A 161 1.43 -4.43 14.36
CA VAL A 161 1.63 -5.24 13.17
C VAL A 161 2.01 -6.65 13.58
N TYR A 162 1.37 -7.62 12.95
CA TYR A 162 1.55 -9.03 13.24
C TYR A 162 2.02 -9.79 12.03
N ARG A 163 2.75 -10.89 12.27
CA ARG A 163 3.18 -11.86 11.27
C ARG A 163 2.56 -13.21 11.56
N ILE A 164 2.05 -13.89 10.54
CA ILE A 164 1.58 -15.28 10.56
C ILE A 164 2.57 -16.12 9.79
N ASP A 165 3.21 -17.08 10.44
CA ASP A 165 4.13 -18.03 9.81
C ASP A 165 3.35 -19.14 9.07
N PRO A 166 3.96 -19.86 8.11
CA PRO A 166 3.29 -20.94 7.37
C PRO A 166 2.76 -22.07 8.25
N ASP A 167 3.31 -22.26 9.44
CA ASP A 167 2.85 -23.22 10.45
C ASP A 167 1.67 -22.70 11.31
N GLY A 168 1.26 -21.45 11.08
CA GLY A 168 0.17 -20.78 11.81
C GLY A 168 0.60 -20.03 13.07
N LYS A 169 1.90 -20.04 13.43
CA LYS A 169 2.39 -19.23 14.55
C LYS A 169 2.24 -17.76 14.25
N VAL A 170 1.72 -17.01 15.23
CA VAL A 170 1.59 -15.55 15.14
C VAL A 170 2.63 -14.87 16.03
N THR A 171 3.24 -13.82 15.50
CA THR A 171 4.21 -12.98 16.22
C THR A 171 3.86 -11.52 16.02
N ARG A 172 3.74 -10.72 17.08
CA ARG A 172 3.65 -9.26 16.96
C ARG A 172 5.04 -8.72 16.69
N ILE A 173 5.19 -7.92 15.62
CA ILE A 173 6.49 -7.40 15.15
C ILE A 173 6.62 -5.89 15.31
N ILE A 174 5.50 -5.16 15.44
CA ILE A 174 5.44 -3.73 15.77
C ILE A 174 4.41 -3.57 16.91
N THR A 175 4.74 -2.79 17.93
CA THR A 175 3.92 -2.58 19.11
C THR A 175 3.49 -1.11 19.24
N HIS A 176 4.44 -0.19 19.46
CA HIS A 176 4.21 1.25 19.61
C HIS A 176 5.10 2.10 18.69
N GLU A 177 5.87 1.47 17.82
CA GLU A 177 6.76 2.15 16.88
C GLU A 177 5.98 2.90 15.79
N VAL A 178 4.71 2.53 15.59
CA VAL A 178 3.75 3.16 14.68
C VAL A 178 2.51 3.49 15.49
N ASP A 179 1.94 4.68 15.32
CA ASP A 179 0.79 5.15 16.09
C ASP A 179 -0.50 4.42 15.69
N ARG A 180 -0.76 4.34 14.36
CA ARG A 180 -1.89 3.58 13.80
C ARG A 180 -1.48 2.94 12.46
N PRO A 181 -0.98 1.70 12.50
CA PRO A 181 -0.53 1.01 11.28
C PRO A 181 -1.72 0.69 10.36
N ASN A 182 -1.56 1.02 9.07
CA ASN A 182 -2.54 0.75 8.02
C ASN A 182 -1.87 -0.07 6.91
N GLY A 183 -1.66 0.47 5.72
CA GLY A 183 -1.04 -0.22 4.60
C GLY A 183 0.36 -0.76 4.89
N LEU A 184 0.66 -1.92 4.32
CA LEU A 184 1.93 -2.62 4.49
C LEU A 184 2.49 -3.08 3.14
N VAL A 185 3.81 -2.98 2.95
CA VAL A 185 4.47 -3.67 1.84
C VAL A 185 5.90 -4.06 2.21
N ILE A 186 6.32 -5.27 1.82
CA ILE A 186 7.69 -5.77 1.95
C ILE A 186 8.38 -5.68 0.59
N THR A 187 9.65 -5.25 0.57
CA THR A 187 10.46 -5.22 -0.66
C THR A 187 10.72 -6.63 -1.21
N GLU A 188 11.03 -6.74 -2.51
CA GLU A 188 11.19 -8.03 -3.19
C GLU A 188 12.35 -8.86 -2.61
N ASP A 189 13.38 -8.20 -2.12
CA ASP A 189 14.56 -8.80 -1.50
C ASP A 189 14.41 -9.06 0.01
N ASP A 190 13.19 -8.89 0.55
CA ASP A 190 12.85 -9.03 1.98
C ASP A 190 13.68 -8.15 2.92
N LYS A 191 14.27 -7.04 2.43
CA LYS A 191 15.10 -6.18 3.28
C LYS A 191 14.33 -5.16 4.08
N TYR A 192 13.22 -4.67 3.54
CA TYR A 192 12.47 -3.56 4.14
C TYR A 192 10.99 -3.87 4.24
N LEU A 193 10.41 -3.45 5.36
CA LEU A 193 8.97 -3.32 5.56
C LEU A 193 8.63 -1.82 5.58
N PHE A 194 7.76 -1.39 4.66
CA PHE A 194 7.11 -0.08 4.73
C PHE A 194 5.78 -0.20 5.45
N VAL A 195 5.49 0.79 6.31
CA VAL A 195 4.26 0.83 7.10
C VAL A 195 3.66 2.23 7.01
N ALA A 196 2.40 2.30 6.61
CA ALA A 196 1.57 3.48 6.68
C ALA A 196 1.15 3.72 8.12
N ASP A 197 1.29 4.95 8.60
CA ASP A 197 0.86 5.43 9.91
C ASP A 197 -0.22 6.47 9.71
N ASN A 198 -1.49 6.07 9.91
CA ASN A 198 -2.65 6.87 9.54
C ASN A 198 -3.60 7.10 10.72
N ASN A 199 -3.16 7.87 11.71
CA ASN A 199 -4.02 8.27 12.82
C ASN A 199 -4.86 9.50 12.44
N ASN A 200 -5.97 9.28 11.78
CA ASN A 200 -6.85 10.29 11.19
C ASN A 200 -8.04 10.71 12.07
N ASP A 201 -8.18 10.17 13.28
CA ASP A 201 -9.25 10.46 14.23
C ASP A 201 -8.74 10.98 15.59
N THR A 202 -7.46 11.40 15.65
CA THR A 202 -6.85 12.03 16.82
C THR A 202 -6.19 13.35 16.41
N VAL A 203 -6.46 14.42 17.15
CA VAL A 203 -5.79 15.71 16.91
C VAL A 203 -4.29 15.55 17.15
N GLY A 204 -3.49 15.84 16.11
CA GLY A 204 -2.04 15.66 16.14
C GLY A 204 -1.57 14.21 15.97
N GLY A 205 -2.47 13.28 15.62
CA GLY A 205 -2.12 11.90 15.30
C GLY A 205 -1.11 11.80 14.15
N ALA A 206 -0.37 10.71 14.10
CA ALA A 206 0.68 10.51 13.11
C ALA A 206 0.09 10.29 11.70
N ARG A 207 0.72 10.90 10.70
CA ARG A 207 0.36 10.78 9.27
C ARG A 207 1.63 10.61 8.46
N LYS A 208 2.27 9.44 8.64
CA LYS A 208 3.65 9.19 8.24
C LYS A 208 3.81 7.89 7.49
N LEU A 209 4.75 7.88 6.58
CA LEU A 209 5.23 6.65 5.95
C LEU A 209 6.57 6.28 6.58
N TRP A 210 6.61 5.10 7.21
CA TRP A 210 7.78 4.55 7.85
C TRP A 210 8.39 3.41 7.04
N ARG A 211 9.71 3.25 7.16
CA ARG A 211 10.45 2.07 6.70
C ARG A 211 11.19 1.46 7.87
N PHE A 212 11.17 0.14 7.97
CA PHE A 212 11.93 -0.66 8.92
C PHE A 212 12.83 -1.65 8.17
N ASP A 213 13.98 -1.96 8.73
CA ASP A 213 14.79 -3.09 8.27
C ASP A 213 14.12 -4.38 8.73
N LEU A 214 13.89 -5.30 7.77
CA LEU A 214 13.30 -6.61 8.03
C LEU A 214 14.41 -7.62 8.25
N LYS A 215 14.40 -8.30 9.39
CA LYS A 215 15.37 -9.33 9.73
C LYS A 215 15.06 -10.65 9.01
N ALA A 216 16.05 -11.52 8.89
CA ALA A 216 15.89 -12.82 8.23
C ALA A 216 14.84 -13.73 8.90
N ASP A 217 14.59 -13.55 10.19
CA ASP A 217 13.54 -14.24 10.93
C ASP A 217 12.14 -13.62 10.69
N GLY A 218 12.05 -12.49 9.96
CA GLY A 218 10.80 -11.78 9.64
C GLY A 218 10.30 -10.86 10.75
N THR A 219 11.11 -10.56 11.75
CA THR A 219 10.87 -9.46 12.67
C THR A 219 11.49 -8.17 12.14
N VAL A 220 11.06 -7.02 12.64
CA VAL A 220 11.69 -5.75 12.30
C VAL A 220 12.77 -5.40 13.32
N ASP A 221 13.70 -4.52 12.92
CA ASP A 221 14.56 -3.80 13.85
C ASP A 221 13.89 -2.46 14.21
N PRO A 222 13.35 -2.27 15.42
CA PRO A 222 12.72 -1.01 15.81
C PRO A 222 13.67 0.21 15.72
N ALA A 223 14.96 0.01 15.95
CA ALA A 223 15.97 1.08 15.86
C ALA A 223 16.24 1.55 14.43
N SER A 224 15.91 0.73 13.43
CA SER A 224 16.06 1.06 12.01
C SER A 224 14.94 1.94 11.46
N ARG A 225 13.92 2.27 12.29
CA ARG A 225 12.77 3.07 11.84
C ARG A 225 13.19 4.37 11.17
N LYS A 226 12.87 4.51 9.89
CA LYS A 226 13.20 5.67 9.07
C LYS A 226 11.92 6.32 8.57
N LEU A 227 11.80 7.65 8.77
CA LEU A 227 10.74 8.45 8.16
C LEU A 227 11.01 8.60 6.65
N ILE A 228 10.03 8.21 5.84
CA ILE A 228 10.06 8.38 4.40
C ILE A 228 9.31 9.66 4.00
N HIS A 229 8.10 9.84 4.53
CA HIS A 229 7.30 11.03 4.26
C HIS A 229 6.38 11.35 5.43
N ASP A 230 6.07 12.65 5.62
CA ASP A 230 5.14 13.14 6.63
C ASP A 230 4.10 14.05 5.95
N TRP A 231 2.84 13.63 5.93
CA TRP A 231 1.72 14.42 5.41
C TRP A 231 1.26 15.52 6.38
N GLN A 232 1.87 15.59 7.55
CA GLN A 232 1.66 16.62 8.58
C GLN A 232 0.21 16.69 9.06
N LYS A 233 -0.55 17.67 8.62
CA LYS A 233 -1.93 17.93 9.05
C LYS A 233 -3.00 17.47 8.07
N THR A 234 -2.63 17.01 6.87
CA THR A 234 -3.57 16.38 5.94
C THR A 234 -3.62 14.87 6.14
N ARG A 235 -4.50 14.16 5.43
CA ARG A 235 -4.63 12.70 5.52
C ARG A 235 -3.30 12.01 5.22
N GLY A 236 -2.90 11.11 6.11
CA GLY A 236 -1.73 10.26 5.99
C GLY A 236 -1.85 9.17 4.92
N PRO A 237 -0.83 8.32 4.84
CA PRO A 237 -0.81 7.20 3.92
C PRO A 237 -1.80 6.11 4.36
N ASP A 238 -2.41 5.44 3.39
CA ASP A 238 -3.30 4.32 3.57
C ASP A 238 -2.70 3.08 2.89
N GLY A 239 -3.35 2.44 1.94
CA GLY A 239 -2.81 1.29 1.24
C GLY A 239 -1.67 1.62 0.28
N MET A 240 -0.82 0.65 -0.02
CA MET A 240 0.34 0.84 -0.89
C MET A 240 0.76 -0.44 -1.62
N LYS A 241 1.40 -0.30 -2.79
CA LYS A 241 1.97 -1.41 -3.57
C LYS A 241 3.28 -0.99 -4.23
N LEU A 242 4.11 -1.98 -4.60
CA LEU A 242 5.34 -1.79 -5.36
C LEU A 242 5.13 -2.09 -6.85
N ASP A 243 5.81 -1.36 -7.70
CA ASP A 243 5.99 -1.77 -9.10
C ASP A 243 7.23 -2.69 -9.28
N ALA A 244 7.42 -3.21 -10.48
CA ALA A 244 8.53 -4.10 -10.81
C ALA A 244 9.93 -3.44 -10.75
N LYS A 245 10.00 -2.11 -10.62
CA LYS A 245 11.24 -1.35 -10.38
C LYS A 245 11.45 -1.03 -8.89
N GLY A 246 10.57 -1.51 -8.00
CA GLY A 246 10.62 -1.24 -6.55
C GLY A 246 10.17 0.16 -6.18
N ARG A 247 9.49 0.91 -7.07
CA ARG A 247 8.88 2.19 -6.72
C ARG A 247 7.62 1.95 -5.91
N LEU A 248 7.40 2.76 -4.88
CA LEU A 248 6.30 2.61 -3.95
C LEU A 248 5.15 3.55 -4.33
N PHE A 249 3.98 3.00 -4.61
CA PHE A 249 2.74 3.71 -4.89
C PHE A 249 1.88 3.72 -3.63
N VAL A 250 1.60 4.90 -3.10
CA VAL A 250 0.95 5.11 -1.80
C VAL A 250 -0.31 5.94 -1.99
N ALA A 251 -1.46 5.39 -1.61
CA ALA A 251 -2.71 6.13 -1.50
C ALA A 251 -2.65 7.03 -0.26
N ALA A 252 -2.98 8.32 -0.39
CA ALA A 252 -2.96 9.29 0.71
C ALA A 252 -3.71 10.58 0.36
N GLY A 253 -3.82 11.47 1.34
CA GLY A 253 -4.31 12.82 1.16
C GLY A 253 -5.82 12.98 1.18
N LEU A 254 -6.27 14.23 1.27
CA LEU A 254 -7.67 14.66 1.24
C LEU A 254 -7.87 15.85 0.30
N ASN A 255 -9.06 15.95 -0.29
CA ASN A 255 -9.54 17.13 -1.02
C ASN A 255 -10.46 18.00 -0.15
N GLN A 256 -11.11 17.40 0.87
CA GLN A 256 -11.97 18.10 1.84
C GLN A 256 -11.45 17.86 3.26
N PRO A 257 -11.54 18.85 4.17
CA PRO A 257 -11.05 18.70 5.54
C PRO A 257 -11.88 17.69 6.34
N ASN A 258 -11.22 16.98 7.25
CA ASN A 258 -11.83 16.11 8.28
C ASN A 258 -11.61 16.75 9.65
N LEU A 259 -12.30 17.87 9.92
CA LEU A 259 -12.11 18.62 11.16
C LEU A 259 -12.68 17.88 12.37
N PRO A 260 -12.06 18.01 13.57
CA PRO A 260 -10.86 18.82 13.88
C PRO A 260 -9.52 18.12 13.61
N PHE A 261 -9.52 16.94 13.00
CA PHE A 261 -8.36 16.05 12.94
C PHE A 261 -7.41 16.40 11.78
N GLU A 262 -7.97 16.74 10.61
CA GLU A 262 -7.20 16.91 9.38
C GLU A 262 -7.69 18.12 8.59
N ILE A 263 -6.74 18.80 7.96
CA ILE A 263 -7.00 19.97 7.09
C ILE A 263 -6.76 19.60 5.63
N ALA A 264 -7.42 20.34 4.74
CA ALA A 264 -7.21 20.28 3.30
C ALA A 264 -7.22 21.70 2.72
N GLU A 265 -6.12 22.42 2.89
CA GLU A 265 -5.95 23.78 2.34
C GLU A 265 -5.94 23.78 0.81
N LYS A 266 -5.57 22.66 0.21
CA LYS A 266 -5.61 22.35 -1.22
C LYS A 266 -5.89 20.87 -1.42
N PRO A 267 -6.43 20.47 -2.58
CA PRO A 267 -6.59 19.05 -2.91
C PRO A 267 -5.26 18.29 -2.87
N THR A 268 -5.20 17.23 -2.07
CA THR A 268 -4.03 16.37 -1.90
C THR A 268 -4.35 14.89 -2.00
N ALA A 269 -5.65 14.53 -2.18
CA ALA A 269 -6.05 13.14 -2.36
C ALA A 269 -5.46 12.57 -3.65
N GLY A 270 -4.79 11.41 -3.55
CA GLY A 270 -4.20 10.80 -4.72
C GLY A 270 -3.18 9.72 -4.42
N VAL A 271 -2.41 9.35 -5.44
CA VAL A 271 -1.33 8.38 -5.34
C VAL A 271 0.01 9.09 -5.39
N TYR A 272 0.79 8.93 -4.33
CA TYR A 272 2.15 9.43 -4.20
C TYR A 272 3.11 8.32 -4.59
N VAL A 273 4.01 8.59 -5.54
CA VAL A 273 4.99 7.61 -6.01
C VAL A 273 6.37 7.96 -5.49
N PHE A 274 6.96 7.05 -4.72
CA PHE A 274 8.31 7.21 -4.16
C PHE A 274 9.31 6.25 -4.82
N SER A 275 10.58 6.67 -4.87
CA SER A 275 11.68 5.76 -5.19
C SER A 275 11.90 4.75 -4.06
N SER A 276 12.69 3.71 -4.29
CA SER A 276 13.12 2.73 -3.28
C SER A 276 13.85 3.37 -2.09
N GLU A 277 14.49 4.53 -2.31
CA GLU A 277 15.18 5.30 -1.28
C GLU A 277 14.26 6.25 -0.51
N GLY A 278 13.01 6.44 -0.97
CA GLY A 278 11.99 7.28 -0.34
C GLY A 278 11.92 8.71 -0.88
N LYS A 279 12.48 8.99 -2.07
CA LYS A 279 12.30 10.27 -2.75
C LYS A 279 10.94 10.30 -3.44
N LEU A 280 10.13 11.34 -3.19
CA LEU A 280 8.89 11.56 -3.96
C LEU A 280 9.25 11.85 -5.43
N LEU A 281 8.72 11.04 -6.33
CA LEU A 281 8.98 11.10 -7.78
C LEU A 281 7.83 11.78 -8.51
N GLU A 282 6.58 11.40 -8.17
CA GLU A 282 5.38 11.89 -8.88
C GLU A 282 4.15 11.82 -7.97
N PHE A 283 3.12 12.59 -8.29
CA PHE A 283 1.82 12.62 -7.63
C PHE A 283 0.70 12.55 -8.67
N LEU A 284 -0.19 11.56 -8.53
CA LEU A 284 -1.40 11.42 -9.33
C LEU A 284 -2.59 11.90 -8.50
N PRO A 285 -3.22 13.04 -8.82
CA PRO A 285 -4.43 13.48 -8.12
C PRO A 285 -5.62 12.58 -8.43
N ILE A 286 -6.41 12.26 -7.41
CA ILE A 286 -7.70 11.58 -7.52
C ILE A 286 -8.79 12.56 -7.06
N PRO A 287 -9.82 12.85 -7.87
CA PRO A 287 -10.81 13.88 -7.54
C PRO A 287 -11.90 13.42 -6.55
N ARG A 288 -11.64 12.35 -5.80
CA ARG A 288 -12.57 11.77 -4.83
C ARG A 288 -11.87 11.47 -3.51
N ASP A 289 -12.49 11.84 -2.40
CA ASP A 289 -12.08 11.48 -1.04
C ASP A 289 -12.73 10.18 -0.58
N GLU A 290 -12.06 9.43 0.23
CA GLU A 290 -10.63 9.47 0.53
C GLU A 290 -9.89 8.46 -0.35
N THR A 291 -8.66 8.77 -0.78
CA THR A 291 -7.87 7.79 -1.54
C THR A 291 -7.32 6.75 -0.56
N THR A 292 -7.83 5.52 -0.65
CA THR A 292 -7.62 4.49 0.38
C THR A 292 -6.57 3.45 0.00
N ASN A 293 -6.59 2.92 -1.24
CA ASN A 293 -5.66 1.84 -1.59
C ASN A 293 -5.38 1.79 -3.09
N VAL A 294 -4.39 0.99 -3.48
CA VAL A 294 -3.99 0.79 -4.88
C VAL A 294 -3.74 -0.69 -5.19
N ALA A 295 -3.94 -1.09 -6.44
CA ALA A 295 -3.50 -2.39 -6.95
C ALA A 295 -3.07 -2.28 -8.41
N PHE A 296 -2.06 -3.04 -8.78
CA PHE A 296 -1.72 -3.25 -10.18
C PHE A 296 -2.51 -4.44 -10.73
N GLY A 297 -2.93 -4.34 -11.99
CA GLY A 297 -3.67 -5.39 -12.66
C GLY A 297 -3.69 -5.20 -14.18
N GLY A 298 -4.67 -5.85 -14.82
CA GLY A 298 -4.71 -5.98 -16.28
C GLY A 298 -3.81 -7.11 -16.78
N GLU A 299 -3.96 -7.52 -18.05
CA GLU A 299 -3.24 -8.66 -18.62
C GLU A 299 -1.72 -8.44 -18.65
N ASP A 300 -1.28 -7.21 -18.82
CA ASP A 300 0.13 -6.83 -18.82
C ASP A 300 0.63 -6.26 -17.48
N GLY A 301 -0.23 -6.24 -16.45
CA GLY A 301 0.08 -5.71 -15.14
C GLY A 301 0.31 -4.19 -15.09
N LYS A 302 -0.06 -3.46 -16.16
CA LYS A 302 0.20 -2.02 -16.30
C LYS A 302 -1.04 -1.14 -16.10
N THR A 303 -2.09 -1.66 -15.51
CA THR A 303 -3.22 -0.86 -15.03
C THR A 303 -3.09 -0.69 -13.53
N LEU A 304 -2.95 0.57 -13.09
CA LEU A 304 -3.06 0.90 -11.68
C LEU A 304 -4.52 1.17 -11.38
N PHE A 305 -5.11 0.39 -10.49
CA PHE A 305 -6.42 0.61 -9.90
C PHE A 305 -6.27 1.37 -8.58
N VAL A 306 -7.18 2.29 -8.31
CA VAL A 306 -7.18 3.13 -7.11
C VAL A 306 -8.57 3.14 -6.51
N THR A 307 -8.69 2.81 -5.23
CA THR A 307 -9.94 2.95 -4.46
C THR A 307 -9.97 4.32 -3.80
N ALA A 308 -11.12 5.01 -3.91
CA ALA A 308 -11.29 6.33 -3.32
C ALA A 308 -12.77 6.61 -3.01
N GLY A 309 -13.11 6.81 -1.73
CA GLY A 309 -14.44 7.14 -1.26
C GLY A 309 -15.54 6.19 -1.77
N GLY A 310 -15.27 4.90 -1.80
CA GLY A 310 -16.16 3.85 -2.31
C GLY A 310 -16.14 3.68 -3.83
N THR A 311 -15.42 4.55 -4.56
CA THR A 311 -15.30 4.52 -6.03
C THR A 311 -14.03 3.81 -6.47
N LEU A 312 -14.02 3.30 -7.71
CA LEU A 312 -12.84 2.69 -8.34
C LEU A 312 -12.36 3.54 -9.50
N TRP A 313 -11.07 3.81 -9.53
CA TRP A 313 -10.38 4.55 -10.58
C TRP A 313 -9.31 3.69 -11.23
N SER A 314 -8.92 3.99 -12.45
CA SER A 314 -7.79 3.35 -13.12
C SER A 314 -6.98 4.33 -13.94
N ILE A 315 -5.69 4.01 -14.13
CA ILE A 315 -4.77 4.71 -15.01
C ILE A 315 -3.73 3.73 -15.56
N ARG A 316 -3.22 4.01 -16.76
CA ARG A 316 -2.13 3.24 -17.35
C ARG A 316 -0.78 3.70 -16.80
N VAL A 317 0.06 2.75 -16.42
CA VAL A 317 1.44 2.97 -15.98
C VAL A 317 2.43 2.38 -16.97
N VAL A 318 3.64 2.92 -17.01
CA VAL A 318 4.70 2.47 -17.92
C VAL A 318 5.32 1.16 -17.45
N THR A 319 5.57 1.02 -16.15
CA THR A 319 6.16 -0.17 -15.55
C THR A 319 5.05 -1.01 -14.90
N PRO A 320 5.01 -2.35 -15.11
CA PRO A 320 4.01 -3.19 -14.46
C PRO A 320 4.20 -3.22 -12.95
N GLY A 321 3.13 -3.57 -12.24
CA GLY A 321 3.20 -3.84 -10.82
C GLY A 321 4.11 -5.04 -10.49
N ARG A 322 4.57 -5.09 -9.25
CA ARG A 322 5.17 -6.30 -8.69
C ARG A 322 4.05 -7.25 -8.25
N PHE A 323 4.05 -8.45 -8.81
CA PHE A 323 3.09 -9.48 -8.47
C PHE A 323 3.74 -10.59 -7.62
N ILE A 324 3.06 -11.01 -6.57
CA ILE A 324 3.46 -12.12 -5.71
C ILE A 324 3.34 -13.45 -6.46
N ARG A 325 2.30 -13.58 -7.28
CA ARG A 325 2.05 -14.68 -8.21
C ARG A 325 2.25 -14.20 -9.65
N SER A 326 2.84 -15.05 -10.51
CA SER A 326 2.94 -14.72 -11.95
C SER A 326 1.55 -14.43 -12.55
N LEU A 327 1.50 -13.46 -13.46
CA LEU A 327 0.31 -13.16 -14.27
C LEU A 327 0.06 -14.18 -15.39
N LYS A 328 1.04 -15.09 -15.65
CA LYS A 328 0.98 -16.12 -16.70
C LYS A 328 0.46 -17.43 -16.18
#